data_f7e8925abf9eb7ce31f7183f2adb8473
#
_entry.id   f7e8925abf9eb7ce31f7183f2adb8473
#
_cell.length_a   1.000
_cell.length_b   1.000
_cell.length_c   1.000
_cell.angle_alpha   90.00
_cell.angle_beta   90.00
_cell.angle_gamma   90.00
#
_symmetry.space_group_name_H-M   'P 1'
#
loop_
_entity.id
_entity.type
_entity.pdbx_description
1 polymer ?
#
loop_
_entity_poly.entity_id
_entity_poly.type
_entity_poly.pdbx_seq_one_letter_code
_entity_poly.pdbx_strand_id
1 'polypeptide(L)'
;SVDGAKSIIVAARSYDVREVNHGDGLPRYPARVARYVWHDHNAELKKSLEIVKKRLKSDGHRAVVFADDNSVVDREVAWRSGLGWFGKNANILLPGAGSYFVLGCIVTTAELPNGTPLDDGCGPCTRCLSSCPTDAIVAPGVIDANRCLSWLLQKPGVFPRDHRVALADRIYGCDECQSTCPPTQRSSVAGEVPVDITSRHRRHIDVVWMLAATDEELLEACDPWYIHERNPLWLRRNALIILGNIGDADDAEVRRVLEASLLSTEPVLRAHAVWACARLGLTHLLSGVEADVDDMVRAEFAHLPTCRHDL
;
A
#
# COMPACT_ATOMS: atom_id res chain seq x y z
N SER A 1 -19.50 -15.32 -14.11
CA SER A 1 -18.88 -16.49 -14.77
C SER A 1 -19.00 -16.37 -16.29
N VAL A 2 -18.07 -16.99 -17.01
CA VAL A 2 -18.12 -17.12 -18.48
C VAL A 2 -18.42 -18.57 -18.79
N ASP A 3 -19.70 -18.87 -19.11
CA ASP A 3 -20.11 -20.23 -19.41
C ASP A 3 -19.37 -20.77 -20.63
N GLY A 4 -18.80 -21.96 -20.50
CA GLY A 4 -18.00 -22.58 -21.55
C GLY A 4 -16.62 -21.93 -21.71
N ALA A 5 -16.11 -21.28 -20.66
CA ALA A 5 -14.73 -20.78 -20.64
C ALA A 5 -13.75 -21.94 -20.89
N LYS A 6 -12.76 -21.71 -21.76
CA LYS A 6 -11.74 -22.68 -22.14
C LYS A 6 -10.34 -22.20 -21.79
N SER A 7 -10.11 -20.89 -21.80
CA SER A 7 -8.78 -20.32 -21.56
C SER A 7 -8.84 -19.04 -20.73
N ILE A 8 -7.72 -18.75 -20.07
CA ILE A 8 -7.47 -17.46 -19.40
C ILE A 8 -6.21 -16.86 -20.01
N ILE A 9 -6.31 -15.63 -20.54
CA ILE A 9 -5.18 -14.84 -20.98
C ILE A 9 -4.77 -13.93 -19.82
N VAL A 10 -3.49 -13.94 -19.44
CA VAL A 10 -2.96 -13.11 -18.37
C VAL A 10 -2.10 -12.00 -18.94
N ALA A 11 -2.16 -10.84 -18.33
CA ALA A 11 -1.30 -9.71 -18.66
C ALA A 11 -0.76 -9.07 -17.40
N ALA A 12 0.43 -8.48 -17.53
CA ALA A 12 1.09 -7.69 -16.51
C ALA A 12 1.40 -6.29 -17.07
N ARG A 13 1.23 -5.27 -16.23
CA ARG A 13 1.64 -3.91 -16.53
C ARG A 13 2.63 -3.44 -15.48
N SER A 14 3.82 -3.02 -15.92
CA SER A 14 4.85 -2.50 -15.03
C SER A 14 4.44 -1.17 -14.42
N TYR A 15 4.74 -1.01 -13.12
CA TYR A 15 4.75 0.26 -12.41
C TYR A 15 6.16 0.63 -11.91
N ASP A 16 7.18 -0.01 -12.48
CA ASP A 16 8.58 0.29 -12.19
C ASP A 16 8.95 1.63 -12.85
N VAL A 17 8.72 2.71 -12.12
CA VAL A 17 9.12 4.06 -12.52
C VAL A 17 10.45 4.36 -11.83
N ARG A 18 11.51 4.62 -12.62
CA ARG A 18 12.77 5.13 -12.06
C ARG A 18 12.51 6.50 -11.44
N GLU A 19 13.03 6.70 -10.24
CA GLU A 19 12.95 7.98 -9.57
C GLU A 19 13.74 9.02 -10.39
N VAL A 20 13.04 9.88 -11.09
CA VAL A 20 13.63 11.10 -11.61
C VAL A 20 13.59 12.11 -10.46
N ASN A 21 14.76 12.52 -9.98
CA ASN A 21 14.87 13.60 -9.00
C ASN A 21 14.43 14.91 -9.69
N HIS A 22 13.15 15.18 -9.66
CA HIS A 22 12.66 16.51 -9.94
C HIS A 22 12.95 17.36 -8.70
N GLY A 23 13.81 18.36 -8.78
CA GLY A 23 14.32 19.20 -7.70
C GLY A 23 13.30 19.95 -6.83
N ASP A 24 12.06 19.52 -6.84
CA ASP A 24 10.98 19.97 -5.97
C ASP A 24 11.15 19.35 -4.58
N GLY A 25 11.33 20.19 -3.58
CA GLY A 25 11.52 19.77 -2.18
C GLY A 25 10.40 18.86 -1.68
N LEU A 26 10.75 17.90 -0.81
CA LEU A 26 9.77 17.09 -0.09
C LEU A 26 8.82 17.99 0.73
N PRO A 27 7.57 17.53 0.99
CA PRO A 27 6.72 18.15 2.00
C PRO A 27 7.45 18.25 3.35
N ARG A 28 6.98 19.13 4.24
CA ARG A 28 7.62 19.32 5.54
C ARG A 28 7.59 18.04 6.40
N TYR A 29 6.47 17.32 6.36
CA TYR A 29 6.28 16.04 7.04
C TYR A 29 5.88 14.96 6.02
N PRO A 30 6.86 14.46 5.24
CA PRO A 30 6.58 13.61 4.09
C PRO A 30 6.20 12.20 4.50
N ALA A 31 4.98 11.80 4.21
CA ALA A 31 4.56 10.41 4.27
C ALA A 31 4.70 9.75 2.90
N ARG A 32 5.37 8.61 2.88
CA ARG A 32 5.69 7.87 1.66
C ARG A 32 4.53 6.99 1.20
N VAL A 33 4.28 7.02 -0.10
CA VAL A 33 3.27 6.22 -0.78
C VAL A 33 3.96 5.11 -1.57
N ALA A 34 3.45 3.87 -1.48
CA ALA A 34 3.99 2.75 -2.26
C ALA A 34 3.83 2.96 -3.77
N ARG A 35 4.80 2.47 -4.56
CA ARG A 35 4.89 2.74 -6.02
C ARG A 35 3.63 2.36 -6.79
N TYR A 36 2.97 1.26 -6.41
CA TYR A 36 1.84 0.72 -7.19
C TYR A 36 0.61 1.64 -7.23
N VAL A 37 0.54 2.67 -6.37
CA VAL A 37 -0.56 3.63 -6.33
C VAL A 37 -0.16 5.05 -6.74
N TRP A 38 1.05 5.25 -7.27
CA TRP A 38 1.44 6.56 -7.81
C TRP A 38 0.63 6.93 -9.07
N HIS A 39 0.06 5.93 -9.72
CA HIS A 39 -0.83 6.06 -10.88
C HIS A 39 -1.84 4.91 -10.87
N ASP A 40 -2.99 5.10 -11.49
CA ASP A 40 -3.97 4.02 -11.68
C ASP A 40 -3.53 3.06 -12.79
N HIS A 41 -2.55 2.21 -12.45
CA HIS A 41 -2.02 1.18 -13.36
C HIS A 41 -3.05 0.11 -13.71
N ASN A 42 -4.02 -0.14 -12.82
CA ASN A 42 -5.10 -1.11 -13.07
C ASN A 42 -6.06 -0.62 -14.14
N ALA A 43 -6.45 0.65 -14.12
CA ALA A 43 -7.28 1.24 -15.18
C ALA A 43 -6.60 1.18 -16.55
N GLU A 44 -5.29 1.45 -16.61
CA GLU A 44 -4.52 1.37 -17.85
C GLU A 44 -4.38 -0.08 -18.35
N LEU A 45 -4.13 -1.03 -17.45
CA LEU A 45 -4.12 -2.46 -17.79
C LEU A 45 -5.47 -2.90 -18.33
N LYS A 46 -6.56 -2.50 -17.68
CA LYS A 46 -7.93 -2.80 -18.09
C LYS A 46 -8.23 -2.28 -19.51
N LYS A 47 -7.81 -1.03 -19.83
CA LYS A 47 -7.94 -0.48 -21.19
C LYS A 47 -7.23 -1.37 -22.23
N SER A 48 -6.03 -1.84 -21.92
CA SER A 48 -5.27 -2.71 -22.81
C SER A 48 -5.96 -4.08 -23.00
N LEU A 49 -6.46 -4.67 -21.92
CA LEU A 49 -7.21 -5.93 -21.95
C LEU A 49 -8.55 -5.81 -22.72
N GLU A 50 -9.21 -4.66 -22.65
CA GLU A 50 -10.45 -4.41 -23.41
C GLU A 50 -10.21 -4.42 -24.92
N ILE A 51 -9.02 -4.03 -25.39
CA ILE A 51 -8.64 -4.13 -26.82
C ILE A 51 -8.59 -5.61 -27.24
N VAL A 52 -7.91 -6.44 -26.46
CA VAL A 52 -7.83 -7.90 -26.72
C VAL A 52 -9.20 -8.54 -26.65
N LYS A 53 -10.01 -8.18 -25.67
CA LYS A 53 -11.40 -8.66 -25.53
C LYS A 53 -12.25 -8.31 -26.75
N LYS A 54 -12.12 -7.10 -27.30
CA LYS A 54 -12.83 -6.69 -28.53
C LYS A 54 -12.45 -7.60 -29.70
N ARG A 55 -11.16 -7.94 -29.82
CA ARG A 55 -10.68 -8.86 -30.86
C ARG A 55 -11.29 -10.25 -30.69
N LEU A 56 -11.23 -10.84 -29.48
CA LEU A 56 -11.83 -12.15 -29.18
C LEU A 56 -13.34 -12.19 -29.52
N LYS A 57 -14.05 -11.10 -29.22
CA LYS A 57 -15.48 -10.98 -29.56
C LYS A 57 -15.71 -10.91 -31.05
N SER A 58 -14.87 -10.21 -31.84
CA SER A 58 -14.99 -10.17 -33.29
C SER A 58 -14.73 -11.51 -33.95
N ASP A 59 -13.93 -12.37 -33.29
CA ASP A 59 -13.64 -13.73 -33.71
C ASP A 59 -14.72 -14.76 -33.24
N GLY A 60 -15.82 -14.27 -32.65
CA GLY A 60 -16.98 -15.09 -32.25
C GLY A 60 -16.89 -15.68 -30.83
N HIS A 61 -15.90 -15.27 -30.02
CA HIS A 61 -15.72 -15.79 -28.67
C HIS A 61 -16.35 -14.90 -27.60
N ARG A 62 -16.79 -15.49 -26.48
CA ARG A 62 -17.13 -14.75 -25.28
C ARG A 62 -15.84 -14.41 -24.52
N ALA A 63 -15.77 -13.21 -23.94
CA ALA A 63 -14.60 -12.77 -23.17
C ALA A 63 -15.01 -11.75 -22.12
N VAL A 64 -14.46 -11.88 -20.90
CA VAL A 64 -14.65 -10.97 -19.78
C VAL A 64 -13.28 -10.62 -19.19
N VAL A 65 -13.05 -9.31 -18.96
CA VAL A 65 -11.83 -8.78 -18.36
C VAL A 65 -11.99 -8.74 -16.83
N PHE A 66 -10.95 -9.17 -16.14
CA PHE A 66 -10.76 -9.03 -14.69
C PHE A 66 -9.43 -8.33 -14.44
N ALA A 67 -9.46 -7.22 -13.72
CA ALA A 67 -8.29 -6.49 -13.25
C ALA A 67 -8.68 -5.78 -11.95
N ASP A 68 -7.92 -6.00 -10.89
CA ASP A 68 -8.26 -5.57 -9.53
C ASP A 68 -9.66 -6.07 -9.10
N ASP A 69 -9.91 -7.37 -9.28
CA ASP A 69 -11.20 -8.02 -9.08
C ASP A 69 -11.03 -9.30 -8.25
N ASN A 70 -11.79 -9.40 -7.16
CA ASN A 70 -11.72 -10.53 -6.22
C ASN A 70 -12.23 -11.87 -6.79
N SER A 71 -12.80 -11.89 -7.99
CA SER A 71 -13.32 -13.10 -8.64
C SER A 71 -12.22 -14.02 -9.16
N VAL A 72 -10.97 -13.51 -9.27
CA VAL A 72 -9.82 -14.25 -9.80
C VAL A 72 -8.61 -14.07 -8.88
N VAL A 73 -7.88 -15.16 -8.65
CA VAL A 73 -6.60 -15.11 -7.94
C VAL A 73 -5.48 -14.80 -8.96
N ASP A 74 -5.27 -13.53 -9.26
CA ASP A 74 -4.38 -13.05 -10.33
C ASP A 74 -3.00 -13.69 -10.31
N ARG A 75 -2.38 -13.80 -9.14
CA ARG A 75 -1.04 -14.37 -8.98
C ARG A 75 -0.99 -15.85 -9.34
N GLU A 76 -2.00 -16.63 -8.97
CA GLU A 76 -2.10 -18.05 -9.31
C GLU A 76 -2.25 -18.24 -10.83
N VAL A 77 -3.09 -17.42 -11.45
CA VAL A 77 -3.30 -17.48 -12.90
C VAL A 77 -2.04 -17.06 -13.65
N ALA A 78 -1.32 -16.04 -13.16
CA ALA A 78 -0.05 -15.60 -13.72
C ALA A 78 1.03 -16.69 -13.66
N TRP A 79 1.12 -17.41 -12.54
CA TRP A 79 2.05 -18.55 -12.40
C TRP A 79 1.67 -19.68 -13.35
N ARG A 80 0.40 -20.10 -13.38
CA ARG A 80 -0.08 -21.20 -14.25
C ARG A 80 0.12 -20.90 -15.73
N SER A 81 0.04 -19.63 -16.13
CA SER A 81 0.28 -19.22 -17.51
C SER A 81 1.76 -19.20 -17.91
N GLY A 82 2.68 -19.37 -16.96
CA GLY A 82 4.12 -19.26 -17.20
C GLY A 82 4.62 -17.79 -17.28
N LEU A 83 3.82 -16.82 -16.81
CA LEU A 83 4.22 -15.42 -16.84
C LEU A 83 5.36 -15.13 -15.86
N GLY A 84 5.40 -15.83 -14.72
CA GLY A 84 6.41 -15.68 -13.69
C GLY A 84 6.33 -16.79 -12.64
N TRP A 85 7.17 -16.69 -11.62
CA TRP A 85 7.18 -17.63 -10.48
C TRP A 85 6.77 -16.92 -9.19
N PHE A 86 6.27 -17.66 -8.22
CA PHE A 86 6.03 -17.14 -6.88
C PHE A 86 7.34 -16.87 -6.16
N GLY A 87 7.59 -15.60 -5.84
CA GLY A 87 8.71 -15.22 -4.99
C GLY A 87 8.49 -15.56 -3.52
N LYS A 88 9.57 -15.61 -2.74
CA LYS A 88 9.50 -15.80 -1.28
C LYS A 88 8.74 -14.66 -0.57
N ASN A 89 8.55 -13.52 -1.21
CA ASN A 89 7.69 -12.42 -0.76
C ASN A 89 6.22 -12.56 -1.21
N ALA A 90 5.82 -13.74 -1.71
CA ALA A 90 4.48 -14.05 -2.21
C ALA A 90 3.99 -13.18 -3.39
N ASN A 91 4.86 -12.41 -4.03
CA ASN A 91 4.56 -11.74 -5.29
C ASN A 91 4.97 -12.63 -6.47
N ILE A 92 4.38 -12.37 -7.64
CA ILE A 92 4.86 -12.97 -8.89
C ILE A 92 6.07 -12.16 -9.38
N LEU A 93 7.16 -12.85 -9.68
CA LEU A 93 8.34 -12.28 -10.30
C LEU A 93 8.40 -12.70 -11.77
N LEU A 94 8.47 -11.72 -12.64
CA LEU A 94 8.64 -11.93 -14.08
C LEU A 94 10.12 -12.03 -14.41
N PRO A 95 10.55 -12.98 -15.25
CA PRO A 95 11.96 -13.11 -15.67
C PRO A 95 12.51 -11.79 -16.23
N GLY A 96 13.65 -11.34 -15.69
CA GLY A 96 14.30 -10.09 -16.11
C GLY A 96 13.61 -8.79 -15.71
N ALA A 97 12.45 -8.87 -15.03
CA ALA A 97 11.60 -7.71 -14.76
C ALA A 97 11.19 -7.53 -13.29
N GLY A 98 11.40 -8.56 -12.44
CA GLY A 98 11.07 -8.48 -11.01
C GLY A 98 9.57 -8.54 -10.73
N SER A 99 9.10 -7.79 -9.71
CA SER A 99 7.72 -7.89 -9.21
C SER A 99 6.91 -6.57 -9.24
N TYR A 100 7.44 -5.51 -9.82
CA TYR A 100 6.70 -4.23 -9.92
C TYR A 100 5.68 -4.25 -11.06
N PHE A 101 4.65 -5.10 -10.91
CA PHE A 101 3.58 -5.26 -11.90
C PHE A 101 2.22 -5.35 -11.22
N VAL A 102 1.22 -4.69 -11.82
CA VAL A 102 -0.19 -5.04 -11.63
C VAL A 102 -0.55 -6.15 -12.62
N LEU A 103 -1.46 -7.03 -12.21
CA LEU A 103 -1.89 -8.19 -12.97
C LEU A 103 -3.36 -8.06 -13.35
N GLY A 104 -3.73 -8.68 -14.45
CA GLY A 104 -5.12 -8.82 -14.87
C GLY A 104 -5.27 -9.91 -15.90
N CYS A 105 -6.50 -10.31 -16.18
CA CYS A 105 -6.73 -11.41 -17.10
C CYS A 105 -8.03 -11.26 -17.92
N ILE A 106 -8.13 -12.07 -18.95
CA ILE A 106 -9.35 -12.27 -19.75
C ILE A 106 -9.74 -13.73 -19.67
N VAL A 107 -10.92 -14.02 -19.15
CA VAL A 107 -11.52 -15.34 -19.23
C VAL A 107 -12.30 -15.42 -20.55
N THR A 108 -12.05 -16.46 -21.37
CA THR A 108 -12.62 -16.57 -22.73
C THR A 108 -13.03 -17.98 -23.10
N THR A 109 -13.99 -18.08 -24.03
CA THR A 109 -14.36 -19.33 -24.68
C THR A 109 -13.44 -19.72 -25.85
N ALA A 110 -12.48 -18.87 -26.22
CA ALA A 110 -11.45 -19.22 -27.19
C ALA A 110 -10.56 -20.33 -26.61
N GLU A 111 -10.21 -21.29 -27.43
CA GLU A 111 -9.25 -22.34 -27.09
C GLU A 111 -7.86 -21.87 -27.49
N LEU A 112 -7.00 -21.68 -26.50
CA LEU A 112 -5.66 -21.15 -26.68
C LEU A 112 -4.62 -22.14 -26.13
N PRO A 113 -3.38 -22.13 -26.63
CA PRO A 113 -2.31 -22.95 -26.08
C PRO A 113 -2.08 -22.66 -24.58
N ASN A 114 -1.85 -23.71 -23.81
CA ASN A 114 -1.52 -23.58 -22.39
C ASN A 114 -0.09 -23.07 -22.20
N GLY A 115 0.10 -22.19 -21.23
CA GLY A 115 1.42 -21.86 -20.71
C GLY A 115 2.00 -22.99 -19.86
N THR A 116 3.29 -22.93 -19.57
CA THR A 116 3.97 -23.85 -18.66
C THR A 116 4.46 -23.05 -17.45
N PRO A 117 4.06 -23.42 -16.22
CA PRO A 117 4.53 -22.76 -15.00
C PRO A 117 6.07 -22.74 -14.95
N LEU A 118 6.61 -21.64 -14.43
CA LEU A 118 8.05 -21.49 -14.22
C LEU A 118 8.44 -22.02 -12.84
N ASP A 119 9.64 -22.61 -12.78
CA ASP A 119 10.27 -23.03 -11.54
C ASP A 119 10.68 -21.84 -10.66
N ASP A 120 10.92 -22.09 -9.37
CA ASP A 120 11.40 -21.09 -8.42
C ASP A 120 12.74 -20.47 -8.87
N GLY A 121 12.74 -19.17 -9.11
CA GLY A 121 13.90 -18.38 -9.45
C GLY A 121 14.57 -17.66 -8.27
N CYS A 122 14.05 -17.82 -7.03
CA CYS A 122 14.61 -17.17 -5.84
C CYS A 122 15.91 -17.82 -5.35
N GLY A 123 16.08 -19.13 -5.53
CA GLY A 123 17.23 -19.87 -5.04
C GLY A 123 17.48 -19.65 -3.53
N PRO A 124 18.74 -19.45 -3.08
CA PRO A 124 19.08 -19.26 -1.66
C PRO A 124 18.77 -17.85 -1.12
N CYS A 125 18.36 -16.90 -1.95
CA CYS A 125 18.12 -15.52 -1.55
C CYS A 125 16.98 -15.41 -0.53
N THR A 126 17.20 -14.59 0.54
CA THR A 126 16.21 -14.33 1.60
C THR A 126 16.05 -12.84 1.92
N ARG A 127 16.51 -11.94 1.06
CA ARG A 127 16.52 -10.48 1.32
C ARG A 127 15.15 -9.92 1.68
N CYS A 128 14.09 -10.37 1.03
CA CYS A 128 12.72 -9.90 1.31
C CYS A 128 12.23 -10.31 2.70
N LEU A 129 12.71 -11.45 3.26
CA LEU A 129 12.34 -11.88 4.61
C LEU A 129 12.95 -10.93 5.64
N SER A 130 14.28 -10.69 5.55
CA SER A 130 15.00 -9.85 6.50
C SER A 130 14.69 -8.34 6.36
N SER A 131 14.18 -7.89 5.22
CA SER A 131 13.81 -6.49 5.01
C SER A 131 12.37 -6.15 5.39
N CYS A 132 11.55 -7.15 5.73
CA CYS A 132 10.17 -6.90 6.13
C CYS A 132 10.15 -6.20 7.50
N PRO A 133 9.62 -4.95 7.59
CA PRO A 133 9.72 -4.16 8.82
C PRO A 133 8.98 -4.77 10.03
N THR A 134 8.08 -5.71 9.78
CA THR A 134 7.21 -6.35 10.77
C THR A 134 7.32 -7.87 10.77
N ASP A 135 8.32 -8.43 10.06
CA ASP A 135 8.49 -9.87 9.88
C ASP A 135 7.20 -10.58 9.43
N ALA A 136 6.44 -9.92 8.57
CA ALA A 136 5.17 -10.46 8.05
C ALA A 136 5.37 -11.67 7.13
N ILE A 137 6.56 -11.85 6.54
CA ILE A 137 6.90 -13.02 5.72
C ILE A 137 7.39 -14.12 6.66
N VAL A 138 6.47 -14.93 7.15
CA VAL A 138 6.71 -15.93 8.21
C VAL A 138 7.42 -17.19 7.70
N ALA A 139 7.32 -17.46 6.39
CA ALA A 139 8.05 -18.50 5.67
C ALA A 139 8.12 -18.10 4.18
N PRO A 140 9.02 -18.71 3.39
CA PRO A 140 9.07 -18.48 1.95
C PRO A 140 7.70 -18.62 1.28
N GLY A 141 7.19 -17.53 0.68
CA GLY A 141 5.87 -17.50 0.03
C GLY A 141 4.68 -17.39 0.97
N VAL A 142 4.88 -17.30 2.29
CA VAL A 142 3.79 -17.25 3.29
C VAL A 142 3.82 -15.91 4.02
N ILE A 143 2.72 -15.16 3.92
CA ILE A 143 2.56 -13.87 4.59
C ILE A 143 1.48 -13.96 5.68
N ASP A 144 1.83 -13.54 6.89
CA ASP A 144 0.84 -13.21 7.92
C ASP A 144 0.28 -11.80 7.61
N ALA A 145 -0.95 -11.74 7.13
CA ALA A 145 -1.61 -10.48 6.80
C ALA A 145 -1.76 -9.55 8.02
N ASN A 146 -1.92 -10.09 9.23
CA ASN A 146 -2.07 -9.29 10.45
C ASN A 146 -0.77 -8.59 10.87
N ARG A 147 0.34 -8.91 10.22
CA ARG A 147 1.64 -8.25 10.39
C ARG A 147 2.03 -7.42 9.15
N CYS A 148 1.41 -7.66 7.98
CA CYS A 148 1.75 -6.97 6.75
C CYS A 148 1.28 -5.51 6.77
N LEU A 149 2.21 -4.55 6.69
CA LEU A 149 1.89 -3.12 6.70
C LEU A 149 0.95 -2.71 5.55
N SER A 150 1.07 -3.34 4.37
CA SER A 150 0.16 -3.05 3.25
C SER A 150 -1.30 -3.35 3.60
N TRP A 151 -1.55 -4.43 4.34
CA TRP A 151 -2.89 -4.77 4.84
C TRP A 151 -3.31 -3.90 6.02
N LEU A 152 -2.42 -3.70 7.01
CA LEU A 152 -2.73 -2.95 8.23
C LEU A 152 -3.09 -1.50 7.95
N LEU A 153 -2.49 -0.88 6.93
CA LEU A 153 -2.79 0.49 6.50
C LEU A 153 -4.19 0.64 5.92
N GLN A 154 -4.75 -0.44 5.34
CA GLN A 154 -6.07 -0.46 4.73
C GLN A 154 -7.16 -1.00 5.67
N LYS A 155 -6.77 -1.81 6.67
CA LYS A 155 -7.69 -2.43 7.62
C LYS A 155 -8.31 -1.38 8.54
N PRO A 156 -9.64 -1.39 8.77
CA PRO A 156 -10.28 -0.53 9.76
C PRO A 156 -9.91 -0.91 11.21
N GLY A 157 -10.19 0.01 12.14
CA GLY A 157 -9.99 -0.16 13.58
C GLY A 157 -8.63 0.33 14.07
N VAL A 158 -8.24 -0.14 15.26
CA VAL A 158 -6.96 0.23 15.89
C VAL A 158 -5.80 -0.38 15.13
N PHE A 159 -4.79 0.44 14.81
CA PHE A 159 -3.53 -0.07 14.26
C PHE A 159 -2.71 -0.73 15.39
N PRO A 160 -2.18 -1.95 15.20
CA PRO A 160 -1.44 -2.67 16.24
C PRO A 160 -0.23 -1.86 16.74
N ARG A 161 -0.09 -1.74 18.07
CA ARG A 161 0.98 -0.94 18.71
C ARG A 161 2.37 -1.41 18.32
N ASP A 162 2.60 -2.70 18.30
CA ASP A 162 3.90 -3.33 18.01
C ASP A 162 4.43 -2.99 16.62
N HIS A 163 3.55 -2.55 15.71
CA HIS A 163 3.91 -2.23 14.33
C HIS A 163 3.92 -0.74 14.01
N ARG A 164 3.52 0.14 14.97
CA ARG A 164 3.43 1.59 14.72
C ARG A 164 4.80 2.22 14.47
N VAL A 165 5.82 1.84 15.22
CA VAL A 165 7.20 2.33 15.00
C VAL A 165 7.75 1.79 13.67
N ALA A 166 7.55 0.52 13.39
CA ALA A 166 7.96 -0.13 12.15
C ALA A 166 7.25 0.43 10.90
N LEU A 167 6.07 1.07 11.07
CA LEU A 167 5.38 1.79 10.00
C LEU A 167 6.26 2.91 9.42
N ALA A 168 7.06 3.57 10.27
CA ALA A 168 7.91 4.71 9.94
C ALA A 168 7.09 5.83 9.26
N ASP A 169 7.38 6.12 8.00
CA ASP A 169 6.78 7.19 7.19
C ASP A 169 5.74 6.69 6.14
N ARG A 170 5.36 5.41 6.16
CA ARG A 170 4.50 4.81 5.12
C ARG A 170 3.03 5.13 5.37
N ILE A 171 2.40 5.92 4.48
CA ILE A 171 0.98 6.29 4.60
C ILE A 171 0.05 5.30 3.90
N TYR A 172 0.49 4.73 2.78
CA TYR A 172 -0.32 3.81 2.00
C TYR A 172 0.54 2.78 1.27
N GLY A 173 0.25 1.49 1.50
CA GLY A 173 0.99 0.37 0.94
C GLY A 173 2.38 0.20 1.57
N CYS A 174 3.02 -0.90 1.23
CA CYS A 174 4.39 -1.22 1.61
C CYS A 174 5.00 -2.09 0.52
N ASP A 175 6.11 -1.68 -0.05
CA ASP A 175 6.82 -2.36 -1.12
C ASP A 175 8.27 -2.74 -0.76
N GLU A 176 8.61 -2.76 0.54
CA GLU A 176 9.97 -3.09 1.03
C GLU A 176 10.44 -4.46 0.55
N CYS A 177 9.58 -5.48 0.60
CA CYS A 177 9.94 -6.82 0.14
C CYS A 177 10.14 -6.90 -1.38
N GLN A 178 9.64 -5.92 -2.14
CA GLN A 178 9.85 -5.81 -3.58
C GLN A 178 11.08 -4.96 -3.91
N SER A 179 11.28 -3.83 -3.21
CA SER A 179 12.38 -2.90 -3.45
C SER A 179 13.76 -3.52 -3.13
N THR A 180 13.83 -4.42 -2.16
CA THR A 180 15.06 -5.14 -1.81
C THR A 180 15.32 -6.38 -2.67
N CYS A 181 14.35 -6.76 -3.52
CA CYS A 181 14.43 -7.97 -4.34
C CYS A 181 15.41 -7.78 -5.50
N PRO A 182 16.48 -8.61 -5.63
CA PRO A 182 17.47 -8.43 -6.69
C PRO A 182 16.90 -8.48 -8.13
N PRO A 183 15.98 -9.38 -8.48
CA PRO A 183 15.29 -9.30 -9.77
C PRO A 183 14.60 -7.97 -10.04
N THR A 184 13.92 -7.40 -9.03
CA THR A 184 13.25 -6.10 -9.15
C THR A 184 14.26 -4.96 -9.29
N GLN A 185 15.35 -4.97 -8.52
CA GLN A 185 16.41 -3.94 -8.59
C GLN A 185 17.14 -3.93 -9.93
N ARG A 186 17.24 -5.11 -10.59
CA ARG A 186 17.90 -5.26 -11.90
C ARG A 186 16.94 -5.22 -13.07
N SER A 187 15.69 -4.89 -12.84
CA SER A 187 14.67 -4.83 -13.87
C SER A 187 15.13 -3.98 -15.05
N SER A 188 15.04 -4.55 -16.25
CA SER A 188 15.28 -3.85 -17.52
C SER A 188 14.01 -3.18 -18.06
N VAL A 189 12.88 -3.44 -17.43
CA VAL A 189 11.55 -2.95 -17.83
C VAL A 189 11.17 -1.72 -16.99
N ALA A 190 12.13 -0.85 -16.70
CA ALA A 190 11.79 0.47 -16.18
C ALA A 190 10.99 1.19 -17.27
N GLY A 191 9.68 1.19 -17.12
CA GLY A 191 8.80 1.84 -18.08
C GLY A 191 9.08 3.34 -18.08
N GLU A 192 9.29 3.92 -19.25
CA GLU A 192 8.94 5.30 -19.47
C GLU A 192 7.43 5.39 -19.32
N VAL A 193 6.94 5.55 -18.11
CA VAL A 193 5.56 5.94 -17.93
C VAL A 193 5.53 7.44 -18.18
N PRO A 194 4.86 7.90 -19.24
CA PRO A 194 4.53 9.30 -19.41
C PRO A 194 3.40 9.58 -18.39
N VAL A 195 3.73 9.48 -17.13
CA VAL A 195 2.84 9.87 -16.07
C VAL A 195 3.21 11.29 -15.76
N ASP A 196 2.22 12.14 -15.76
CA ASP A 196 2.28 13.40 -15.04
C ASP A 196 2.48 13.11 -13.54
N ILE A 197 3.74 12.72 -13.21
CA ILE A 197 4.21 12.46 -11.86
C ILE A 197 4.43 13.80 -11.14
N THR A 198 4.06 14.92 -11.79
CA THR A 198 4.28 16.29 -11.29
C THR A 198 3.38 16.62 -10.09
N SER A 199 2.34 15.84 -9.81
CA SER A 199 1.61 16.03 -8.57
C SER A 199 2.47 15.51 -7.40
N ARG A 200 2.96 16.43 -6.57
CA ARG A 200 3.71 16.18 -5.32
C ARG A 200 3.05 15.14 -4.41
N HIS A 201 1.74 14.98 -4.51
CA HIS A 201 0.90 14.11 -3.70
C HIS A 201 0.98 12.61 -4.05
N ARG A 202 1.65 12.22 -5.12
CA ARG A 202 1.65 10.81 -5.55
C ARG A 202 2.75 9.97 -4.93
N ARG A 203 3.90 10.56 -4.60
CA ARG A 203 5.03 9.86 -3.97
C ARG A 203 5.10 10.10 -2.47
N HIS A 204 4.84 11.32 -2.08
CA HIS A 204 4.79 11.78 -0.69
C HIS A 204 3.61 12.71 -0.51
N ILE A 205 2.99 12.63 0.66
CA ILE A 205 1.92 13.51 1.08
C ILE A 205 2.27 14.07 2.46
N ASP A 206 1.94 15.33 2.72
CA ASP A 206 2.21 15.96 4.02
C ASP A 206 1.20 15.47 5.06
N VAL A 207 1.66 14.85 6.14
CA VAL A 207 0.74 14.30 7.17
C VAL A 207 0.05 15.38 7.98
N VAL A 208 0.65 16.57 8.16
CA VAL A 208 0.00 17.69 8.83
C VAL A 208 -1.15 18.20 7.97
N TRP A 209 -0.92 18.33 6.66
CA TRP A 209 -1.99 18.66 5.72
C TRP A 209 -3.12 17.60 5.75
N MET A 210 -2.79 16.30 5.75
CA MET A 210 -3.80 15.23 5.79
C MET A 210 -4.70 15.30 7.03
N LEU A 211 -4.14 15.70 8.17
CA LEU A 211 -4.87 15.84 9.42
C LEU A 211 -5.72 17.12 9.47
N ALA A 212 -5.35 18.15 8.71
CA ALA A 212 -6.04 19.43 8.65
C ALA A 212 -7.07 19.56 7.53
N ALA A 213 -6.92 18.77 6.45
CA ALA A 213 -7.78 18.81 5.27
C ALA A 213 -9.22 18.36 5.58
N THR A 214 -10.18 18.85 4.79
CA THR A 214 -11.55 18.33 4.82
C THR A 214 -11.62 16.88 4.32
N ASP A 215 -12.72 16.20 4.55
CA ASP A 215 -12.94 14.84 4.08
C ASP A 215 -12.92 14.78 2.55
N GLU A 216 -13.52 15.75 1.90
CA GLU A 216 -13.58 15.87 0.44
C GLU A 216 -12.21 16.07 -0.17
N GLU A 217 -11.42 17.02 0.36
CA GLU A 217 -10.05 17.28 -0.10
C GLU A 217 -9.16 16.05 0.05
N LEU A 218 -9.27 15.34 1.18
CA LEU A 218 -8.47 14.16 1.45
C LEU A 218 -8.85 12.99 0.53
N LEU A 219 -10.15 12.77 0.31
CA LEU A 219 -10.64 11.72 -0.59
C LEU A 219 -10.31 12.02 -2.05
N GLU A 220 -10.33 13.29 -2.48
CA GLU A 220 -9.94 13.70 -3.83
C GLU A 220 -8.42 13.47 -4.05
N ALA A 221 -7.60 13.90 -3.11
CA ALA A 221 -6.14 13.71 -3.19
C ALA A 221 -5.73 12.22 -3.22
N CYS A 222 -6.52 11.36 -2.58
CA CYS A 222 -6.27 9.92 -2.47
C CYS A 222 -7.22 9.09 -3.36
N ASP A 223 -7.82 9.68 -4.40
CA ASP A 223 -8.86 9.03 -5.21
C ASP A 223 -8.49 7.63 -5.74
N PRO A 224 -7.28 7.36 -6.25
CA PRO A 224 -6.94 6.02 -6.74
C PRO A 224 -6.75 4.97 -5.62
N TRP A 225 -6.74 5.37 -4.35
CA TRP A 225 -6.46 4.45 -3.26
C TRP A 225 -7.72 3.70 -2.83
N TYR A 226 -7.55 2.41 -2.54
CA TYR A 226 -8.59 1.68 -1.82
C TYR A 226 -8.68 2.22 -0.38
N ILE A 227 -9.78 2.84 -0.04
CA ILE A 227 -10.10 3.32 1.31
C ILE A 227 -11.35 2.59 1.76
N HIS A 228 -11.25 1.84 2.87
CA HIS A 228 -12.35 1.06 3.41
C HIS A 228 -13.60 1.93 3.59
N GLU A 229 -14.70 1.55 2.92
CA GLU A 229 -15.96 2.31 2.90
C GLU A 229 -15.82 3.78 2.45
N ARG A 230 -14.75 4.13 1.73
CA ARG A 230 -14.42 5.52 1.37
C ARG A 230 -14.37 6.45 2.58
N ASN A 231 -14.05 5.94 3.78
CA ASN A 231 -13.99 6.71 5.01
C ASN A 231 -12.55 7.23 5.25
N PRO A 232 -12.33 8.57 5.21
CA PRO A 232 -11.01 9.18 5.38
C PRO A 232 -10.45 9.01 6.81
N LEU A 233 -11.25 8.56 7.74
CA LEU A 233 -10.86 8.22 9.11
C LEU A 233 -9.60 7.35 9.15
N TRP A 234 -9.52 6.36 8.27
CA TRP A 234 -8.40 5.40 8.24
C TRP A 234 -7.10 6.04 7.75
N LEU A 235 -7.19 7.01 6.87
CA LEU A 235 -6.03 7.80 6.42
C LEU A 235 -5.52 8.71 7.54
N ARG A 236 -6.41 9.40 8.27
CA ARG A 236 -6.05 10.23 9.42
C ARG A 236 -5.45 9.39 10.55
N ARG A 237 -6.00 8.19 10.82
CA ARG A 237 -5.40 7.24 11.77
C ARG A 237 -3.95 6.93 11.40
N ASN A 238 -3.67 6.61 10.14
CA ASN A 238 -2.33 6.33 9.66
C ASN A 238 -1.43 7.56 9.77
N ALA A 239 -1.94 8.75 9.40
CA ALA A 239 -1.21 10.01 9.49
C ALA A 239 -0.78 10.35 10.93
N LEU A 240 -1.63 10.09 11.93
CA LEU A 240 -1.28 10.27 13.34
C LEU A 240 -0.11 9.39 13.78
N ILE A 241 -0.07 8.13 13.35
CA ILE A 241 1.05 7.23 13.66
C ILE A 241 2.34 7.76 13.02
N ILE A 242 2.27 8.16 11.76
CA ILE A 242 3.44 8.71 11.04
C ILE A 242 3.89 9.98 11.73
N LEU A 243 2.97 10.88 12.07
CA LEU A 243 3.31 12.12 12.78
C LEU A 243 4.04 11.83 14.10
N GLY A 244 3.64 10.83 14.86
CA GLY A 244 4.36 10.36 16.05
C GLY A 244 5.77 9.82 15.74
N ASN A 245 5.99 9.30 14.54
CA ASN A 245 7.30 8.80 14.11
C ASN A 245 8.23 9.89 13.58
N ILE A 246 7.73 10.88 12.83
CA ILE A 246 8.56 11.85 12.10
C ILE A 246 8.32 13.32 12.49
N GLY A 247 7.24 13.62 13.23
CA GLY A 247 6.85 15.00 13.57
C GLY A 247 7.88 15.72 14.45
N ASP A 248 7.86 17.02 14.44
CA ASP A 248 8.65 17.87 15.33
C ASP A 248 7.77 18.40 16.48
N ALA A 249 8.14 18.09 17.72
CA ALA A 249 7.41 18.50 18.91
C ALA A 249 7.39 20.02 19.12
N ASP A 250 8.38 20.74 18.59
CA ASP A 250 8.48 22.19 18.70
C ASP A 250 7.66 22.93 17.63
N ASP A 251 7.18 22.23 16.61
CA ASP A 251 6.35 22.80 15.56
C ASP A 251 4.91 23.05 16.04
N ALA A 252 4.47 24.32 15.94
CA ALA A 252 3.13 24.74 16.34
C ALA A 252 2.02 24.05 15.54
N GLU A 253 2.24 23.77 14.23
CA GLU A 253 1.26 23.10 13.41
C GLU A 253 1.10 21.61 13.79
N VAL A 254 2.20 20.94 14.16
CA VAL A 254 2.17 19.59 14.71
C VAL A 254 1.34 19.55 16.00
N ARG A 255 1.62 20.46 16.93
CA ARG A 255 0.82 20.56 18.18
C ARG A 255 -0.65 20.82 17.88
N ARG A 256 -0.97 21.76 17.01
CA ARG A 256 -2.35 22.11 16.66
C ARG A 256 -3.14 20.92 16.11
N VAL A 257 -2.57 20.15 15.19
CA VAL A 257 -3.30 18.98 14.61
C VAL A 257 -3.43 17.83 15.60
N LEU A 258 -2.48 17.67 16.53
CA LEU A 258 -2.58 16.70 17.62
C LEU A 258 -3.66 17.08 18.63
N GLU A 259 -3.71 18.35 19.06
CA GLU A 259 -4.75 18.88 19.94
C GLU A 259 -6.15 18.69 19.33
N ALA A 260 -6.32 19.05 18.05
CA ALA A 260 -7.58 18.84 17.34
C ALA A 260 -7.96 17.35 17.27
N SER A 261 -6.97 16.46 17.09
CA SER A 261 -7.20 15.01 17.02
C SER A 261 -7.54 14.41 18.40
N LEU A 262 -7.00 14.94 19.49
CA LEU A 262 -7.38 14.57 20.86
C LEU A 262 -8.82 14.94 21.21
N LEU A 263 -9.37 15.96 20.55
CA LEU A 263 -10.75 16.42 20.71
C LEU A 263 -11.72 15.81 19.69
N SER A 264 -11.25 14.90 18.85
CA SER A 264 -12.07 14.25 17.82
C SER A 264 -13.24 13.48 18.44
N THR A 265 -14.40 13.49 17.77
CA THR A 265 -15.54 12.61 18.11
C THR A 265 -15.23 11.13 17.90
N GLU A 266 -14.24 10.83 17.04
CA GLU A 266 -13.85 9.47 16.69
C GLU A 266 -12.83 8.90 17.70
N PRO A 267 -13.19 7.89 18.50
CA PRO A 267 -12.28 7.33 19.52
C PRO A 267 -10.96 6.81 18.93
N VAL A 268 -11.01 6.26 17.72
CA VAL A 268 -9.81 5.73 17.05
C VAL A 268 -8.80 6.84 16.76
N LEU A 269 -9.23 8.06 16.42
CA LEU A 269 -8.32 9.20 16.23
C LEU A 269 -7.76 9.66 17.58
N ARG A 270 -8.61 9.81 18.61
CA ARG A 270 -8.13 10.17 19.94
C ARG A 270 -7.07 9.19 20.47
N ALA A 271 -7.33 7.88 20.34
CA ALA A 271 -6.39 6.84 20.77
C ALA A 271 -5.02 6.96 20.05
N HIS A 272 -5.03 7.16 18.72
CA HIS A 272 -3.76 7.30 18.00
C HIS A 272 -3.09 8.66 18.22
N ALA A 273 -3.86 9.72 18.52
CA ALA A 273 -3.31 11.01 18.92
C ALA A 273 -2.61 10.91 20.29
N VAL A 274 -3.19 10.19 21.26
CA VAL A 274 -2.54 9.88 22.57
C VAL A 274 -1.19 9.22 22.33
N TRP A 275 -1.12 8.21 21.48
CA TRP A 275 0.13 7.53 21.16
C TRP A 275 1.14 8.47 20.50
N ALA A 276 0.70 9.30 19.55
CA ALA A 276 1.57 10.24 18.84
C ALA A 276 2.13 11.32 19.78
N CYS A 277 1.29 11.89 20.66
CA CYS A 277 1.72 12.85 21.67
C CYS A 277 2.76 12.25 22.62
N ALA A 278 2.53 11.05 23.15
CA ALA A 278 3.49 10.37 24.02
C ALA A 278 4.81 10.08 23.27
N ARG A 279 4.73 9.62 22.04
CA ARG A 279 5.90 9.33 21.20
C ARG A 279 6.77 10.58 20.92
N LEU A 280 6.15 11.74 20.83
CA LEU A 280 6.82 13.04 20.64
C LEU A 280 7.23 13.72 21.94
N GLY A 281 6.91 13.16 23.12
CA GLY A 281 7.17 13.80 24.41
C GLY A 281 6.19 14.91 24.79
N LEU A 282 5.10 15.07 24.03
CA LEU A 282 4.06 16.11 24.24
C LEU A 282 3.01 15.64 25.27
N THR A 283 3.45 15.04 26.38
CA THR A 283 2.56 14.46 27.40
C THR A 283 1.67 15.49 28.10
N HIS A 284 2.07 16.77 28.12
CA HIS A 284 1.28 17.86 28.66
C HIS A 284 -0.04 18.09 27.90
N LEU A 285 -0.12 17.69 26.61
CA LEU A 285 -1.35 17.76 25.81
C LEU A 285 -2.36 16.68 26.19
N LEU A 286 -1.94 15.66 26.93
CA LEU A 286 -2.79 14.54 27.33
C LEU A 286 -3.66 14.85 28.55
N SER A 287 -3.39 15.98 29.24
CA SER A 287 -4.16 16.43 30.40
C SER A 287 -5.64 16.61 30.01
N GLY A 288 -6.53 15.92 30.71
CA GLY A 288 -7.98 15.94 30.44
C GLY A 288 -8.48 14.83 29.50
N VAL A 289 -7.60 14.11 28.79
CA VAL A 289 -7.98 12.94 27.96
C VAL A 289 -7.83 11.63 28.73
N GLU A 290 -7.14 11.63 29.86
CA GLU A 290 -6.90 10.46 30.72
C GLU A 290 -8.20 9.83 31.24
N ALA A 291 -9.27 10.61 31.39
CA ALA A 291 -10.60 10.18 31.84
C ALA A 291 -11.55 9.90 30.66
N ASP A 292 -11.04 9.63 29.46
CA ASP A 292 -11.87 9.35 28.28
C ASP A 292 -12.81 8.15 28.58
N VAL A 293 -14.07 8.28 28.10
CA VAL A 293 -15.09 7.26 28.31
C VAL A 293 -14.90 6.02 27.45
N ASP A 294 -14.10 6.11 26.39
CA ASP A 294 -13.86 5.03 25.44
C ASP A 294 -12.71 4.13 25.87
N ASP A 295 -12.96 2.81 25.87
CA ASP A 295 -11.98 1.79 26.27
C ASP A 295 -10.72 1.79 25.42
N MET A 296 -10.86 2.10 24.14
CA MET A 296 -9.73 2.16 23.19
C MET A 296 -8.76 3.26 23.57
N VAL A 297 -9.27 4.45 23.93
CA VAL A 297 -8.46 5.59 24.36
C VAL A 297 -7.80 5.28 25.71
N ARG A 298 -8.56 4.76 26.68
CA ARG A 298 -8.00 4.35 27.99
C ARG A 298 -6.90 3.30 27.85
N ALA A 299 -7.06 2.35 26.93
CA ALA A 299 -6.05 1.34 26.67
C ALA A 299 -4.73 1.92 26.14
N GLU A 300 -4.74 3.08 25.47
CA GLU A 300 -3.50 3.74 25.04
C GLU A 300 -2.73 4.32 26.23
N PHE A 301 -3.40 4.90 27.22
CA PHE A 301 -2.74 5.41 28.45
C PHE A 301 -2.08 4.29 29.25
N ALA A 302 -2.65 3.09 29.29
CA ALA A 302 -2.04 1.96 29.96
C ALA A 302 -0.72 1.48 29.33
N HIS A 303 -0.42 1.89 28.09
CA HIS A 303 0.72 1.40 27.31
C HIS A 303 1.34 2.52 26.47
N LEU A 304 1.62 3.68 27.10
CA LEU A 304 2.27 4.81 26.41
C LEU A 304 3.64 4.38 25.87
N PRO A 305 4.00 4.77 24.64
CA PRO A 305 5.30 4.47 24.08
C PRO A 305 6.39 5.31 24.77
N THR A 306 7.63 4.80 24.71
CA THR A 306 8.80 5.60 25.06
C THR A 306 8.92 6.79 24.08
N CYS A 307 9.23 7.96 24.62
CA CYS A 307 9.52 9.14 23.81
C CYS A 307 10.68 8.82 22.86
N ARG A 308 10.58 9.22 21.60
CA ARG A 308 11.62 8.91 20.60
C ARG A 308 12.94 9.62 20.84
N HIS A 309 12.94 10.70 21.62
CA HIS A 309 14.16 11.43 22.01
C HIS A 309 14.91 10.76 23.16
N ASP A 310 14.30 9.74 23.78
CA ASP A 310 14.91 8.97 24.89
C ASP A 310 15.55 7.66 24.37
N LEU A 311 15.53 7.40 23.06
CA LEU A 311 16.11 6.24 22.38
C LEU A 311 17.39 6.62 21.63
#